data_7e9b12c492545ae1bb18a22b4207881f
#
_entry.id   7e9b12c492545ae1bb18a22b4207881f
#
_cell.length_a   1.000
_cell.length_b   1.000
_cell.length_c   1.000
_cell.angle_alpha   90.00
_cell.angle_beta   90.00
_cell.angle_gamma   90.00
#
_symmetry.space_group_name_H-M   'P 1'
#
loop_
_entity.id
_entity.type
_entity.pdbx_description
1 polymer ?
#
loop_
_entity_poly.entity_id
_entity_poly.type
_entity_poly.pdbx_seq_one_letter_code
_entity_poly.pdbx_strand_id
1 'polypeptide(L)'
;MSFLTKIFPDESKKTIKSLTPLVDKVFTYEDELKTLSLDELKSRSLALKAKVMGELDGLTGEALKTKEKKVLEDVLPEAFALVRESARRTLHMMHYRVQVIGGILLHRGHIAEMRTGE
;
A
#
# COMPACT_ATOMS: atom_id res chain seq x y z
N MET A 1 -1.70 20.28 8.47
CA MET A 1 -0.79 19.79 7.43
C MET A 1 -0.44 20.88 6.42
N SER A 2 0.09 21.98 6.93
CA SER A 2 0.43 23.14 6.11
C SER A 2 1.50 22.84 5.05
N PHE A 3 2.43 21.94 5.35
CA PHE A 3 3.49 21.56 4.41
C PHE A 3 2.92 20.91 3.15
N LEU A 4 2.04 19.91 3.30
CA LEU A 4 1.44 19.22 2.17
C LEU A 4 0.52 20.15 1.38
N THR A 5 -0.22 21.03 2.05
CA THR A 5 -1.11 21.96 1.38
C THR A 5 -0.36 23.02 0.58
N LYS A 6 0.90 23.32 0.93
CA LYS A 6 1.73 24.25 0.16
C LYS A 6 2.32 23.63 -1.09
N ILE A 7 2.58 22.33 -1.05
CA ILE A 7 3.24 21.61 -2.14
C ILE A 7 2.25 21.19 -3.23
N PHE A 8 1.04 20.79 -2.84
CA PHE A 8 0.07 20.21 -3.77
C PHE A 8 -1.05 21.21 -4.11
N PRO A 9 -1.51 21.22 -5.37
CA PRO A 9 -2.68 22.02 -5.77
C PRO A 9 -3.96 21.47 -5.12
N ASP A 10 -5.05 22.25 -5.21
CA ASP A 10 -6.31 21.93 -4.53
C ASP A 10 -6.86 20.54 -4.84
N GLU A 11 -6.75 20.11 -6.11
CA GLU A 11 -7.22 18.78 -6.50
C GLU A 11 -6.43 17.69 -5.78
N SER A 12 -5.11 17.89 -5.66
CA SER A 12 -4.23 16.97 -4.93
C SER A 12 -4.52 16.97 -3.44
N LYS A 13 -4.96 18.10 -2.88
CA LYS A 13 -5.36 18.18 -1.47
C LYS A 13 -6.54 17.27 -1.17
N LYS A 14 -7.53 17.22 -2.07
CA LYS A 14 -8.67 16.32 -1.94
C LYS A 14 -8.24 14.87 -1.99
N THR A 15 -7.32 14.55 -2.90
CA THR A 15 -6.76 13.22 -3.03
C THR A 15 -6.03 12.81 -1.76
N ILE A 16 -5.18 13.69 -1.22
CA ILE A 16 -4.46 13.44 0.02
C ILE A 16 -5.42 13.21 1.18
N LYS A 17 -6.45 14.04 1.27
CA LYS A 17 -7.47 13.91 2.32
C LYS A 17 -8.21 12.58 2.21
N SER A 18 -8.51 12.13 1.00
CA SER A 18 -9.17 10.85 0.78
C SER A 18 -8.27 9.66 1.13
N LEU A 19 -6.95 9.85 1.11
CA LEU A 19 -5.99 8.80 1.46
C LEU A 19 -5.70 8.71 2.95
N THR A 20 -6.13 9.69 3.74
CA THR A 20 -5.85 9.71 5.18
C THR A 20 -6.28 8.42 5.89
N PRO A 21 -7.49 7.87 5.67
CA PRO A 21 -7.86 6.61 6.31
C PRO A 21 -6.94 5.45 5.93
N LEU A 22 -6.49 5.42 4.68
CA LEU A 22 -5.59 4.38 4.19
C LEU A 22 -4.23 4.48 4.87
N VAL A 23 -3.69 5.69 4.96
CA VAL A 23 -2.41 5.95 5.62
C VAL A 23 -2.49 5.58 7.10
N ASP A 24 -3.60 5.90 7.75
CA ASP A 24 -3.80 5.56 9.16
C ASP A 24 -3.81 4.04 9.36
N LYS A 25 -4.38 3.28 8.42
CA LYS A 25 -4.32 1.81 8.46
C LYS A 25 -2.89 1.31 8.35
N VAL A 26 -2.08 1.92 7.50
CA VAL A 26 -0.65 1.54 7.37
C VAL A 26 0.04 1.65 8.73
N PHE A 27 -0.17 2.76 9.43
CA PHE A 27 0.45 2.96 10.74
C PHE A 27 -0.12 2.03 11.81
N THR A 28 -1.38 1.66 11.70
CA THR A 28 -1.99 0.67 12.61
C THR A 28 -1.32 -0.70 12.44
N TYR A 29 -1.14 -1.14 11.20
CA TYR A 29 -0.41 -2.38 10.92
C TYR A 29 1.03 -2.32 11.39
N GLU A 30 1.66 -1.16 11.25
CA GLU A 30 3.04 -0.98 11.70
C GLU A 30 3.19 -1.28 13.19
N ASP A 31 2.27 -0.78 14.01
CA ASP A 31 2.30 -1.04 15.46
C ASP A 31 2.23 -2.54 15.76
N GLU A 32 1.43 -3.27 15.02
CA GLU A 32 1.32 -4.72 15.14
C GLU A 32 2.59 -5.42 14.68
N LEU A 33 3.13 -5.01 13.54
CA LEU A 33 4.28 -5.66 12.93
C LEU A 33 5.59 -5.45 13.71
N LYS A 34 5.69 -4.37 14.47
CA LYS A 34 6.87 -4.10 15.30
C LYS A 34 7.13 -5.20 16.32
N THR A 35 6.10 -5.90 16.76
CA THR A 35 6.19 -6.93 17.78
C THR A 35 6.56 -8.30 17.21
N LEU A 36 6.55 -8.46 15.89
CA LEU A 36 6.77 -9.74 15.23
C LEU A 36 8.27 -10.04 15.06
N SER A 37 8.61 -11.33 15.13
CA SER A 37 9.96 -11.79 14.78
C SER A 37 10.15 -11.70 13.27
N LEU A 38 11.40 -11.83 12.81
CA LEU A 38 11.69 -11.82 11.38
C LEU A 38 10.97 -12.96 10.66
N ASP A 39 10.96 -14.16 11.26
CA ASP A 39 10.25 -15.30 10.68
C ASP A 39 8.75 -15.08 10.61
N GLU A 40 8.16 -14.46 11.62
CA GLU A 40 6.75 -14.10 11.61
C GLU A 40 6.44 -13.07 10.54
N LEU A 41 7.34 -12.11 10.32
CA LEU A 41 7.21 -11.12 9.26
C LEU A 41 7.21 -11.77 7.89
N LYS A 42 8.12 -12.72 7.67
CA LYS A 42 8.18 -13.48 6.42
C LYS A 42 6.90 -14.28 6.19
N SER A 43 6.42 -14.95 7.24
CA SER A 43 5.17 -15.71 7.18
C SER A 43 3.99 -14.81 6.82
N ARG A 44 3.97 -13.60 7.40
CA ARG A 44 2.93 -12.62 7.15
C ARG A 44 2.93 -12.17 5.68
N SER A 45 4.13 -11.96 5.12
CA SER A 45 4.28 -11.58 3.71
C SER A 45 3.83 -12.70 2.78
N LEU A 46 4.17 -13.94 3.10
CA LEU A 46 3.75 -15.09 2.30
C LEU A 46 2.25 -15.30 2.37
N ALA A 47 1.66 -15.11 3.55
CA ALA A 47 0.21 -15.23 3.72
C ALA A 47 -0.53 -14.16 2.90
N LEU A 48 -0.01 -12.94 2.86
CA LEU A 48 -0.58 -11.86 2.06
C LEU A 48 -0.52 -12.19 0.57
N LYS A 49 0.62 -12.69 0.12
CA LYS A 49 0.78 -13.11 -1.27
C LYS A 49 -0.20 -14.23 -1.62
N ALA A 50 -0.31 -15.23 -0.77
CA ALA A 50 -1.22 -16.36 -0.97
C ALA A 50 -2.68 -15.89 -1.04
N LYS A 51 -3.06 -14.94 -0.20
CA LYS A 51 -4.40 -14.34 -0.22
C LYS A 51 -4.70 -13.69 -1.56
N VAL A 52 -3.77 -12.87 -2.06
CA VAL A 52 -3.94 -12.18 -3.34
C VAL A 52 -4.06 -13.20 -4.47
N MET A 53 -3.16 -14.17 -4.50
CA MET A 53 -3.17 -15.20 -5.56
C MET A 53 -4.44 -16.02 -5.51
N GLY A 54 -4.91 -16.38 -4.31
CA GLY A 54 -6.15 -17.16 -4.15
C GLY A 54 -7.38 -16.40 -4.63
N GLU A 55 -7.45 -15.10 -4.36
CA GLU A 55 -8.60 -14.29 -4.78
C GLU A 55 -8.64 -14.05 -6.29
N LEU A 56 -7.48 -14.11 -6.96
CA LEU A 56 -7.38 -13.90 -8.40
C LEU A 56 -7.44 -15.20 -9.19
N ASP A 57 -7.39 -16.34 -8.52
CA ASP A 57 -7.36 -17.65 -9.16
C ASP A 57 -8.62 -17.89 -10.02
N GLY A 58 -8.42 -18.38 -11.23
CA GLY A 58 -9.51 -18.71 -12.14
C GLY A 58 -10.16 -17.54 -12.85
N LEU A 59 -9.70 -16.31 -12.59
CA LEU A 59 -10.26 -15.12 -13.24
C LEU A 59 -9.46 -14.74 -14.48
N THR A 60 -10.17 -14.24 -15.51
CA THR A 60 -9.55 -13.78 -16.76
C THR A 60 -10.29 -12.53 -17.28
N GLY A 61 -9.65 -11.79 -18.18
CA GLY A 61 -10.26 -10.65 -18.86
C GLY A 61 -10.66 -9.53 -17.91
N GLU A 62 -11.83 -8.96 -18.12
CA GLU A 62 -12.32 -7.83 -17.31
C GLU A 62 -12.59 -8.21 -15.86
N ALA A 63 -13.05 -9.45 -15.64
CA ALA A 63 -13.26 -9.94 -14.28
C ALA A 63 -11.96 -9.94 -13.49
N LEU A 64 -10.87 -10.36 -14.11
CA LEU A 64 -9.54 -10.36 -13.50
C LEU A 64 -9.10 -8.93 -13.19
N LYS A 65 -9.22 -8.01 -14.13
CA LYS A 65 -8.81 -6.62 -13.96
C LYS A 65 -9.55 -5.94 -12.83
N THR A 66 -10.86 -6.12 -12.77
CA THR A 66 -11.71 -5.52 -11.74
C THR A 66 -11.36 -6.07 -10.36
N LYS A 67 -11.24 -7.39 -10.26
CA LYS A 67 -10.91 -8.06 -8.99
C LYS A 67 -9.50 -7.69 -8.53
N GLU A 68 -8.54 -7.66 -9.44
CA GLU A 68 -7.16 -7.32 -9.15
C GLU A 68 -7.06 -5.93 -8.52
N LYS A 69 -7.74 -4.95 -9.11
CA LYS A 69 -7.73 -3.59 -8.57
C LYS A 69 -8.27 -3.57 -7.13
N LYS A 70 -9.38 -4.25 -6.90
CA LYS A 70 -10.00 -4.29 -5.57
C LYS A 70 -9.10 -4.99 -4.55
N VAL A 71 -8.56 -6.15 -4.92
CA VAL A 71 -7.69 -6.93 -4.03
C VAL A 71 -6.43 -6.16 -3.68
N LEU A 72 -5.79 -5.53 -4.65
CA LEU A 72 -4.57 -4.75 -4.41
C LEU A 72 -4.85 -3.55 -3.51
N GLU A 73 -5.99 -2.88 -3.68
CA GLU A 73 -6.38 -1.79 -2.79
C GLU A 73 -6.63 -2.29 -1.36
N ASP A 74 -7.26 -3.46 -1.22
CA ASP A 74 -7.56 -4.04 0.08
C ASP A 74 -6.30 -4.43 0.86
N VAL A 75 -5.26 -4.93 0.17
CA VAL A 75 -4.03 -5.39 0.83
C VAL A 75 -2.97 -4.29 0.92
N LEU A 76 -3.18 -3.17 0.27
CA LEU A 76 -2.20 -2.10 0.17
C LEU A 76 -1.69 -1.61 1.54
N PRO A 77 -2.55 -1.34 2.55
CA PRO A 77 -2.07 -0.87 3.84
C PRO A 77 -1.13 -1.87 4.52
N GLU A 78 -1.48 -3.14 4.51
CA GLU A 78 -0.65 -4.18 5.13
C GLU A 78 0.66 -4.35 4.38
N ALA A 79 0.61 -4.35 3.04
CA ALA A 79 1.80 -4.47 2.22
C ALA A 79 2.79 -3.33 2.47
N PHE A 80 2.30 -2.08 2.54
CA PHE A 80 3.15 -0.94 2.86
C PHE A 80 3.73 -1.03 4.25
N ALA A 81 2.93 -1.47 5.23
CA ALA A 81 3.40 -1.64 6.60
C ALA A 81 4.52 -2.67 6.67
N LEU A 82 4.38 -3.78 5.92
CA LEU A 82 5.41 -4.81 5.85
C LEU A 82 6.72 -4.26 5.26
N VAL A 83 6.62 -3.48 4.19
CA VAL A 83 7.79 -2.85 3.57
C VAL A 83 8.46 -1.89 4.54
N ARG A 84 7.69 -1.05 5.23
CA ARG A 84 8.22 -0.10 6.21
C ARG A 84 8.94 -0.80 7.35
N GLU A 85 8.34 -1.85 7.91
CA GLU A 85 8.94 -2.58 9.02
C GLU A 85 10.21 -3.31 8.57
N SER A 86 10.19 -3.90 7.38
CA SER A 86 11.37 -4.56 6.82
C SER A 86 12.50 -3.55 6.59
N ALA A 87 12.19 -2.39 6.04
CA ALA A 87 13.17 -1.33 5.81
C ALA A 87 13.75 -0.82 7.13
N ARG A 88 12.91 -0.62 8.14
CA ARG A 88 13.35 -0.18 9.46
C ARG A 88 14.37 -1.15 10.06
N ARG A 89 14.10 -2.45 9.97
CA ARG A 89 14.98 -3.48 10.54
C ARG A 89 16.27 -3.65 9.75
N THR A 90 16.18 -3.54 8.42
CA THR A 90 17.32 -3.80 7.54
C THR A 90 18.20 -2.58 7.37
N LEU A 91 17.59 -1.42 7.16
CA LEU A 91 18.29 -0.18 6.80
C LEU A 91 18.24 0.87 7.91
N HIS A 92 17.58 0.56 9.03
CA HIS A 92 17.36 1.51 10.13
C HIS A 92 16.68 2.79 9.65
N MET A 93 15.80 2.67 8.64
CA MET A 93 15.09 3.79 8.02
C MET A 93 13.59 3.69 8.30
N MET A 94 12.99 4.88 8.41
CA MET A 94 11.53 5.00 8.53
C MET A 94 11.02 5.90 7.42
N HIS A 95 9.89 5.51 6.82
CA HIS A 95 9.22 6.36 5.86
C HIS A 95 8.38 7.41 6.59
N TYR A 96 8.54 8.65 6.21
CA TYR A 96 7.67 9.70 6.70
C TYR A 96 6.28 9.56 6.08
N ARG A 97 5.27 10.14 6.76
CA ARG A 97 3.89 10.06 6.30
C ARG A 97 3.72 10.50 4.84
N VAL A 98 4.43 11.56 4.44
CA VAL A 98 4.38 12.05 3.06
C VAL A 98 4.92 11.02 2.07
N GLN A 99 5.92 10.25 2.47
CA GLN A 99 6.48 9.21 1.61
C GLN A 99 5.50 8.06 1.41
N VAL A 100 4.75 7.71 2.46
CA VAL A 100 3.70 6.69 2.36
C VAL A 100 2.61 7.14 1.39
N ILE A 101 2.19 8.39 1.50
CA ILE A 101 1.19 8.96 0.58
C ILE A 101 1.71 8.94 -0.85
N GLY A 102 2.98 9.37 -1.05
CA GLY A 102 3.61 9.35 -2.37
C GLY A 102 3.68 7.94 -2.95
N GLY A 103 4.02 6.96 -2.12
CA GLY A 103 4.08 5.56 -2.55
C GLY A 103 2.72 5.04 -2.99
N ILE A 104 1.66 5.38 -2.27
CA ILE A 104 0.29 4.98 -2.62
C ILE A 104 -0.12 5.61 -3.96
N LEU A 105 0.19 6.90 -4.14
CA LEU A 105 -0.15 7.59 -5.39
C LEU A 105 0.57 6.97 -6.58
N LEU A 106 1.86 6.63 -6.43
CA LEU A 106 2.63 5.98 -7.49
C LEU A 106 2.06 4.60 -7.81
N HIS A 107 1.69 3.83 -6.79
CA HIS A 107 1.10 2.51 -6.97
C HIS A 107 -0.19 2.59 -7.77
N ARG A 108 -1.06 3.53 -7.44
CA ARG A 108 -2.33 3.73 -8.15
C ARG A 108 -2.10 4.18 -9.59
N GLY A 109 -1.14 5.07 -9.80
CA GLY A 109 -0.75 5.51 -11.15
C GLY A 109 -0.22 4.36 -11.99
N HIS A 110 0.61 3.51 -11.41
CA HIS A 110 1.16 2.34 -12.09
C HIS A 110 0.05 1.37 -12.53
N ILE A 111 -0.91 1.11 -11.65
CA ILE A 111 -2.06 0.26 -11.97
C ILE A 111 -2.85 0.85 -13.15
N ALA A 112 -3.08 2.16 -13.14
CA ALA A 112 -3.79 2.84 -14.22
C ALA A 112 -3.06 2.69 -15.56
N GLU A 113 -1.74 2.83 -15.56
CA GLU A 113 -0.93 2.64 -16.76
C GLU A 113 -1.03 1.21 -17.28
N MET A 114 -0.96 0.23 -16.40
CA MET A 114 -1.10 -1.17 -16.78
C MET A 114 -2.47 -1.46 -17.42
N ARG A 115 -3.52 -0.83 -16.90
CA ARG A 115 -4.87 -1.02 -17.42
C ARG A 115 -5.08 -0.39 -18.79
N THR A 116 -4.39 0.71 -19.08
CA THR A 116 -4.47 1.38 -20.38
C THR A 116 -3.56 0.74 -21.44
N GLY A 117 -2.69 -0.16 -21.03
CA GLY A 117 -1.73 -0.83 -21.93
C GLY A 117 -0.49 -0.01 -22.21
N GLU A 118 -0.25 1.02 -21.44
CA GLU A 118 0.94 1.88 -21.61
C GLU A 118 2.10 1.48 -20.71
#